data_05a7eea39c7e89b0120620a1e09541fc
#
_entry.id   05a7eea39c7e89b0120620a1e09541fc
#
_cell.length_a   1.000
_cell.length_b   1.000
_cell.length_c   1.000
_cell.angle_alpha   90.00
_cell.angle_beta   90.00
_cell.angle_gamma   90.00
#
_symmetry.space_group_name_H-M   'P 1'
#
loop_
_entity.id
_entity.type
_entity.pdbx_description
1 polymer ?
#
loop_
_entity_poly.entity_id
_entity_poly.type
_entity_poly.pdbx_seq_one_letter_code
_entity_poly.pdbx_strand_id
1 'polypeptide(L)'
;MPRTLKLGVNIDHVATVRQARLASQPSPLEAAKLCAAAGADGITAHLREDRRHIQDSDVIALSQAGLRLNMEMALTEEMVRIATTLVRPKSCCLVPEKRQELTTEGGLDAVASLDKLMQ
;
A
#
# COMPACT_ATOMS: atom_id res chain seq x y z
N MET A 1 9.43 20.61 21.23
CA MET A 1 10.08 20.84 19.93
C MET A 1 9.26 20.19 18.82
N PRO A 2 9.02 20.88 17.74
CA PRO A 2 8.32 20.25 16.62
C PRO A 2 9.18 19.11 16.06
N ARG A 3 8.51 18.01 15.72
CA ARG A 3 9.18 16.85 15.16
C ARG A 3 9.45 17.11 13.69
N THR A 4 10.72 16.99 13.26
CA THR A 4 11.14 17.21 11.86
C THR A 4 11.08 15.95 11.00
N LEU A 5 11.15 14.77 11.63
CA LEU A 5 11.08 13.49 10.94
C LEU A 5 9.73 12.83 11.19
N LYS A 6 9.23 12.17 10.16
CA LYS A 6 7.99 11.40 10.22
C LYS A 6 8.29 9.94 9.90
N LEU A 7 7.56 9.04 10.54
CA LEU A 7 7.72 7.61 10.35
C LEU A 7 6.52 7.04 9.60
N GLY A 8 6.78 6.47 8.42
CA GLY A 8 5.81 5.64 7.72
C GLY A 8 6.16 4.17 7.95
N VAL A 9 5.17 3.35 8.20
CA VAL A 9 5.36 1.91 8.43
C VAL A 9 4.66 1.12 7.36
N ASN A 10 5.42 0.24 6.67
CA ASN A 10 4.87 -0.67 5.67
C ASN A 10 4.35 -1.93 6.37
N ILE A 11 3.11 -2.31 6.07
CA ILE A 11 2.46 -3.46 6.71
C ILE A 11 2.16 -4.60 5.71
N ASP A 12 2.77 -4.58 4.52
CA ASP A 12 2.52 -5.59 3.47
C ASP A 12 2.73 -7.01 3.96
N HIS A 13 3.81 -7.25 4.72
CA HIS A 13 4.18 -8.61 5.07
C HIS A 13 3.37 -9.20 6.22
N VAL A 14 2.58 -8.40 6.92
CA VAL A 14 1.52 -8.90 7.79
C VAL A 14 0.49 -9.65 6.93
N ALA A 15 0.13 -9.09 5.79
CA ALA A 15 -0.75 -9.74 4.83
C ALA A 15 -0.09 -10.96 4.18
N THR A 16 1.22 -10.93 3.95
CA THR A 16 1.95 -12.09 3.43
C THR A 16 1.80 -13.29 4.37
N VAL A 17 1.96 -13.09 5.66
CA VAL A 17 1.79 -14.16 6.66
C VAL A 17 0.35 -14.67 6.67
N ARG A 18 -0.62 -13.76 6.66
CA ARG A 18 -2.04 -14.14 6.60
C ARG A 18 -2.35 -14.99 5.36
N GLN A 19 -1.87 -14.55 4.19
CA GLN A 19 -2.15 -15.26 2.94
C GLN A 19 -1.44 -16.61 2.87
N ALA A 20 -0.26 -16.74 3.47
CA ALA A 20 0.42 -18.03 3.56
C ALA A 20 -0.39 -19.05 4.35
N ARG A 21 -1.18 -18.57 5.31
CA ARG A 21 -2.05 -19.40 6.16
C ARG A 21 -3.45 -19.55 5.58
N LEU A 22 -3.84 -18.74 4.59
CA LEU A 22 -5.20 -18.64 4.07
C LEU A 22 -6.23 -18.45 5.21
N ALA A 23 -5.88 -17.58 6.16
CA ALA A 23 -6.66 -17.33 7.36
C ALA A 23 -7.06 -15.85 7.44
N SER A 24 -7.79 -15.46 8.48
CA SER A 24 -8.16 -14.08 8.73
C SER A 24 -7.10 -13.32 9.52
N GLN A 25 -6.17 -14.03 10.15
CA GLN A 25 -5.11 -13.45 10.97
C GLN A 25 -3.73 -13.88 10.47
N PRO A 26 -2.68 -13.04 10.65
CA PRO A 26 -2.73 -11.71 11.27
C PRO A 26 -3.39 -10.67 10.37
N SER A 27 -4.01 -9.66 10.98
CA SER A 27 -4.75 -8.62 10.27
C SER A 27 -3.87 -7.41 9.99
N PRO A 28 -3.70 -6.98 8.73
CA PRO A 28 -3.00 -5.74 8.41
C PRO A 28 -3.62 -4.52 9.07
N LEU A 29 -4.94 -4.46 9.16
CA LEU A 29 -5.64 -3.34 9.80
C LEU A 29 -5.28 -3.25 11.28
N GLU A 30 -5.29 -4.38 12.01
CA GLU A 30 -4.91 -4.39 13.42
C GLU A 30 -3.46 -3.98 13.62
N ALA A 31 -2.56 -4.45 12.76
CA ALA A 31 -1.15 -4.06 12.80
C ALA A 31 -0.99 -2.56 12.55
N ALA A 32 -1.71 -2.02 11.57
CA ALA A 32 -1.67 -0.58 11.27
C ALA A 32 -2.16 0.27 12.44
N LYS A 33 -3.23 -0.16 13.10
CA LYS A 33 -3.75 0.53 14.29
C LYS A 33 -2.74 0.52 15.43
N LEU A 34 -2.04 -0.59 15.64
CA LEU A 34 -1.00 -0.68 16.65
C LEU A 34 0.17 0.25 16.33
N CYS A 35 0.58 0.31 15.06
CA CYS A 35 1.64 1.22 14.62
C CYS A 35 1.26 2.68 14.85
N ALA A 36 0.05 3.06 14.49
CA ALA A 36 -0.46 4.42 14.69
C ALA A 36 -0.51 4.77 16.17
N ALA A 37 -1.01 3.86 17.01
CA ALA A 37 -1.07 4.06 18.46
C ALA A 37 0.33 4.19 19.08
N ALA A 38 1.34 3.54 18.49
CA ALA A 38 2.72 3.61 18.94
C ALA A 38 3.46 4.87 18.43
N GLY A 39 2.83 5.69 17.59
CA GLY A 39 3.39 6.96 17.14
C GLY A 39 3.79 7.01 15.66
N ALA A 40 3.47 6.02 14.86
CA ALA A 40 3.71 6.10 13.42
C ALA A 40 2.86 7.22 12.81
N ASP A 41 3.45 7.95 11.88
CA ASP A 41 2.79 9.09 11.22
C ASP A 41 1.93 8.65 10.04
N GLY A 42 2.29 7.54 9.41
CA GLY A 42 1.56 7.01 8.28
C GLY A 42 1.78 5.52 8.09
N ILE A 43 0.91 4.93 7.30
CA ILE A 43 0.92 3.50 6.98
C ILE A 43 1.09 3.39 5.48
N THR A 44 1.96 2.48 5.05
CA THR A 44 2.16 2.16 3.64
C THR A 44 1.70 0.74 3.37
N ALA A 45 0.93 0.58 2.31
CA ALA A 45 0.48 -0.72 1.84
C ALA A 45 0.52 -0.76 0.32
N HIS A 46 1.01 -1.86 -0.24
CA HIS A 46 1.11 -2.06 -1.67
C HIS A 46 0.02 -3.03 -2.14
N LEU A 47 -0.94 -2.51 -2.90
CA LEU A 47 -1.92 -3.35 -3.59
C LEU A 47 -1.34 -3.77 -4.94
N ARG A 48 -0.80 -4.99 -5.00
CA ARG A 48 -0.23 -5.52 -6.25
C ARG A 48 -1.35 -5.99 -7.17
N GLU A 49 -1.10 -5.94 -8.48
CA GLU A 49 -2.05 -6.43 -9.47
C GLU A 49 -2.39 -7.91 -9.26
N ASP A 50 -1.43 -8.71 -8.80
CA ASP A 50 -1.61 -10.14 -8.57
C ASP A 50 -2.20 -10.49 -7.21
N ARG A 51 -2.43 -9.48 -6.35
CA ARG A 51 -3.02 -9.66 -5.01
C ARG A 51 -2.35 -10.75 -4.17
N ARG A 52 -1.01 -10.82 -4.21
CA ARG A 52 -0.29 -11.90 -3.50
C ARG A 52 -0.27 -11.70 -1.97
N HIS A 53 -0.47 -10.50 -1.48
CA HIS A 53 -0.51 -10.24 -0.04
C HIS A 53 -1.67 -9.31 0.33
N ILE A 54 -1.52 -7.99 0.21
CA ILE A 54 -2.61 -7.03 0.47
C ILE A 54 -3.76 -7.29 -0.50
N GLN A 55 -4.98 -7.31 0.02
CA GLN A 55 -6.21 -7.47 -0.75
C GLN A 55 -6.95 -6.14 -0.86
N ASP A 56 -7.88 -6.05 -1.80
CA ASP A 56 -8.68 -4.84 -1.99
C ASP A 56 -9.38 -4.42 -0.69
N SER A 57 -9.92 -5.40 0.04
CA SER A 57 -10.57 -5.16 1.32
C SER A 57 -9.64 -4.57 2.37
N ASP A 58 -8.36 -4.91 2.33
CA ASP A 58 -7.38 -4.37 3.28
C ASP A 58 -7.19 -2.86 3.09
N VAL A 59 -6.95 -2.42 1.86
CA VAL A 59 -6.71 -0.99 1.58
C VAL A 59 -7.97 -0.16 1.79
N ILE A 60 -9.14 -0.72 1.49
CA ILE A 60 -10.40 -0.07 1.77
C ILE A 60 -10.59 0.10 3.28
N ALA A 61 -10.35 -0.95 4.06
CA ALA A 61 -10.47 -0.90 5.51
C ALA A 61 -9.48 0.08 6.14
N LEU A 62 -8.24 0.11 5.64
CA LEU A 62 -7.22 1.05 6.11
C LEU A 62 -7.65 2.49 5.87
N SER A 63 -8.18 2.79 4.69
CA SER A 63 -8.63 4.15 4.37
C SER A 63 -9.85 4.55 5.21
N GLN A 64 -10.78 3.63 5.45
CA GLN A 64 -11.98 3.88 6.25
C GLN A 64 -11.67 4.04 7.74
N ALA A 65 -10.57 3.49 8.21
CA ALA A 65 -10.17 3.59 9.61
C ALA A 65 -9.61 4.96 9.99
N GLY A 66 -9.50 5.89 9.05
CA GLY A 66 -8.97 7.22 9.31
C GLY A 66 -7.45 7.27 9.44
N LEU A 67 -6.76 6.22 9.04
CA LEU A 67 -5.30 6.16 9.03
C LEU A 67 -4.76 6.94 7.83
N ARG A 68 -3.56 7.53 8.00
CA ARG A 68 -2.87 8.21 6.90
C ARG A 68 -2.22 7.14 6.01
N LEU A 69 -2.91 6.77 4.95
CA LEU A 69 -2.48 5.70 4.06
C LEU A 69 -1.70 6.25 2.87
N ASN A 70 -0.51 5.68 2.65
CA ASN A 70 0.23 5.80 1.41
C ASN A 70 0.08 4.48 0.65
N MET A 71 -0.55 4.51 -0.53
CA MET A 71 -0.80 3.32 -1.31
C MET A 71 0.28 3.18 -2.39
N GLU A 72 1.07 2.12 -2.32
CA GLU A 72 1.95 1.75 -3.43
C GLU A 72 1.13 0.99 -4.47
N MET A 73 1.39 1.27 -5.74
CA MET A 73 0.62 0.67 -6.83
C MET A 73 1.41 0.69 -8.14
N ALA A 74 1.12 -0.26 -9.02
CA ALA A 74 1.55 -0.19 -10.41
C ALA A 74 0.74 0.88 -11.14
N LEU A 75 1.32 1.47 -12.17
CA LEU A 75 0.64 2.49 -12.98
C LEU A 75 -0.22 1.80 -14.05
N THR A 76 -1.42 1.38 -13.64
CA THR A 76 -2.42 0.76 -14.52
C THR A 76 -3.75 1.46 -14.35
N GLU A 77 -4.62 1.32 -15.36
CA GLU A 77 -5.96 1.90 -15.29
C GLU A 77 -6.76 1.34 -14.11
N GLU A 78 -6.65 0.04 -13.86
CA GLU A 78 -7.31 -0.60 -12.73
C GLU A 78 -6.89 0.03 -11.40
N MET A 79 -5.59 0.18 -11.18
CA MET A 79 -5.08 0.73 -9.92
C MET A 79 -5.42 2.21 -9.76
N VAL A 80 -5.36 2.98 -10.84
CA VAL A 80 -5.77 4.39 -10.81
C VAL A 80 -7.24 4.50 -10.42
N ARG A 81 -8.10 3.66 -11.02
CA ARG A 81 -9.52 3.64 -10.69
C ARG A 81 -9.76 3.29 -9.21
N ILE A 82 -9.08 2.26 -8.71
CA ILE A 82 -9.21 1.85 -7.31
C ILE A 82 -8.76 2.97 -6.38
N ALA A 83 -7.61 3.57 -6.65
CA ALA A 83 -7.07 4.64 -5.82
C ALA A 83 -7.97 5.87 -5.80
N THR A 84 -8.57 6.23 -6.94
CA THR A 84 -9.35 7.47 -7.04
C THR A 84 -10.81 7.31 -6.62
N THR A 85 -11.36 6.10 -6.67
CA THR A 85 -12.80 5.88 -6.42
C THR A 85 -13.09 5.09 -5.14
N LEU A 86 -12.27 4.11 -4.81
CA LEU A 86 -12.56 3.20 -3.70
C LEU A 86 -11.73 3.48 -2.44
N VAL A 87 -10.44 3.71 -2.60
CA VAL A 87 -9.51 3.84 -1.46
C VAL A 87 -9.30 5.30 -1.08
N ARG A 88 -9.02 6.15 -2.05
CA ARG A 88 -8.71 7.57 -1.84
C ARG A 88 -7.63 7.77 -0.77
N PRO A 89 -6.42 7.19 -0.98
CA PRO A 89 -5.36 7.33 0.01
C PRO A 89 -4.85 8.76 0.09
N LYS A 90 -4.12 9.08 1.16
CA LYS A 90 -3.49 10.40 1.32
C LYS A 90 -2.41 10.63 0.28
N SER A 91 -1.70 9.57 -0.12
CA SER A 91 -0.67 9.62 -1.15
C SER A 91 -0.59 8.28 -1.85
N CYS A 92 -0.07 8.32 -3.07
CA CYS A 92 0.25 7.12 -3.84
C CYS A 92 1.71 7.14 -4.20
N CYS A 93 2.32 5.97 -4.21
CA CYS A 93 3.68 5.78 -4.70
C CYS A 93 3.62 4.77 -5.85
N LEU A 94 4.10 5.18 -7.01
CA LEU A 94 4.06 4.34 -8.20
C LEU A 94 5.31 3.48 -8.23
N VAL A 95 5.13 2.18 -8.32
CA VAL A 95 6.22 1.19 -8.27
C VAL A 95 6.08 0.18 -9.39
N PRO A 96 7.20 -0.34 -9.92
CA PRO A 96 7.14 -1.47 -10.84
C PRO A 96 6.83 -2.75 -10.07
N GLU A 97 6.25 -3.74 -10.74
CA GLU A 97 5.94 -5.02 -10.12
C GLU A 97 6.60 -6.16 -10.88
N LYS A 98 7.33 -6.99 -10.14
CA LYS A 98 7.96 -8.19 -10.66
C LYS A 98 7.23 -9.40 -10.07
N ARG A 99 6.82 -10.30 -10.93
CA ARG A 99 5.98 -11.44 -10.52
C ARG A 99 6.77 -12.53 -9.79
N GLN A 100 8.08 -12.61 -10.01
CA GLN A 100 8.94 -13.63 -9.42
C GLN A 100 9.39 -13.29 -8.00
N GLU A 101 9.26 -12.04 -7.59
CA GLU A 101 9.76 -11.55 -6.30
C GLU A 101 8.60 -11.18 -5.38
N LEU A 102 8.77 -11.38 -4.07
CA LEU A 102 7.78 -11.01 -3.07
C LEU A 102 7.78 -9.50 -2.81
N THR A 103 8.93 -8.86 -2.96
CA THR A 103 9.08 -7.43 -2.78
C THR A 103 9.43 -6.75 -4.09
N THR A 104 9.05 -5.49 -4.22
CA THR A 104 9.38 -4.69 -5.39
C THR A 104 10.75 -4.04 -5.19
N GLU A 105 11.64 -4.21 -6.17
CA GLU A 105 12.95 -3.58 -6.18
C GLU A 105 13.08 -2.69 -7.41
N GLY A 106 13.94 -1.67 -7.30
CA GLY A 106 14.19 -0.71 -8.36
C GLY A 106 13.14 0.36 -8.44
N GLY A 107 13.24 1.18 -9.46
CA GLY A 107 12.35 2.30 -9.69
C GLY A 107 11.46 2.13 -10.90
N LEU A 108 10.41 2.92 -10.97
CA LEU A 108 9.54 3.00 -12.13
C LEU A 108 10.30 3.72 -13.26
N ASP A 109 10.21 3.18 -14.48
CA ASP A 109 10.73 3.87 -15.66
C ASP A 109 9.75 4.99 -16.05
N ALA A 110 10.01 6.18 -15.54
CA ALA A 110 9.14 7.33 -15.76
C ALA A 110 9.13 7.79 -17.23
N VAL A 111 10.23 7.58 -17.94
CA VAL A 111 10.32 7.97 -19.36
C VAL A 111 9.42 7.06 -20.20
N ALA A 112 9.55 5.74 -20.02
CA ALA A 112 8.71 4.78 -20.73
C ALA A 112 7.23 4.88 -20.35
N SER A 113 6.92 5.37 -19.16
CA SER A 113 5.56 5.48 -18.63
C SER A 113 4.99 6.89 -18.72
N LEU A 114 5.66 7.81 -19.42
CA LEU A 114 5.32 9.23 -19.41
C LEU A 114 3.87 9.51 -19.78
N ASP A 115 3.36 8.86 -20.83
CA ASP A 115 1.98 9.07 -21.27
C ASP A 115 0.97 8.71 -20.20
N LYS A 116 1.19 7.61 -19.48
CA LYS A 116 0.32 7.18 -18.37
C LYS A 116 0.42 8.13 -17.19
N LEU A 117 1.62 8.63 -16.90
CA LEU A 117 1.83 9.56 -15.78
C LEU A 117 1.13 10.90 -16.00
N MET A 118 0.97 11.31 -17.27
CA MET A 118 0.36 12.59 -17.63
C MET A 118 -1.18 12.52 -17.66
N GLN A 119 -1.75 11.35 -17.54
CA GLN A 119 -3.19 11.17 -17.42
C GLN A 119 -3.62 11.43 -15.96
#